data_6b4c3312a4d5c858f7028abc58ab9318
#
_entry.id   6b4c3312a4d5c858f7028abc58ab9318
#
_cell.length_a   1.000
_cell.length_b   1.000
_cell.length_c   1.000
_cell.angle_alpha   90.00
_cell.angle_beta   90.00
_cell.angle_gamma   90.00
#
_symmetry.space_group_name_H-M   'P 1'
#
loop_
_entity.id
_entity.type
_entity.pdbx_description
1 polymer ?
#
loop_
_entity_poly.entity_id
_entity_poly.type
_entity_poly.pdbx_seq_one_letter_code
_entity_poly.pdbx_strand_id
1 'polypeptide(L)'
;MKKALNLLGVMVMVGMLFGVAKADQLVFTTTMTGAQEVPPTGSPGVGSALVTIDTVTNFMTVNVAFAGLLSPTTIAHIHCCAGIGGLAIPATTVPSFPGFPTGVTTGTYLQTFDLTLASTYNPAFIAAHGGTVAGAQAAFITGLLNGQAYFNIHTMQFPNGEIRGQLQPVPEPATLLLMGTGLTAAVGVIRRRRCKPQR
;
A
#
# COMPACT_ATOMS: atom_id res chain seq x y z
N MET A 1 -5.85 -0.83 52.78
CA MET A 1 -4.65 -0.76 51.98
C MET A 1 -4.52 -1.92 50.96
N LYS A 2 -4.69 -3.19 51.32
CA LYS A 2 -4.55 -4.36 50.38
C LYS A 2 -5.54 -4.32 49.18
N LYS A 3 -6.79 -3.80 49.34
CA LYS A 3 -7.77 -3.69 48.24
C LYS A 3 -7.41 -2.62 47.20
N ALA A 4 -6.76 -1.54 47.60
CA ALA A 4 -6.33 -0.46 46.70
C ALA A 4 -5.11 -0.92 45.85
N LEU A 5 -4.21 -1.71 46.44
CA LEU A 5 -3.04 -2.24 45.78
C LEU A 5 -3.42 -3.22 44.68
N ASN A 6 -4.45 -4.08 44.89
CA ASN A 6 -4.94 -5.01 43.88
C ASN A 6 -5.64 -4.29 42.70
N LEU A 7 -6.29 -3.15 42.98
CA LEU A 7 -6.96 -2.35 41.94
C LEU A 7 -5.94 -1.66 41.03
N LEU A 8 -4.82 -1.18 41.57
CA LEU A 8 -3.73 -0.56 40.83
C LEU A 8 -3.00 -1.59 39.98
N GLY A 9 -2.77 -2.80 40.50
CA GLY A 9 -2.14 -3.90 39.75
C GLY A 9 -2.96 -4.35 38.53
N VAL A 10 -4.29 -4.45 38.67
CA VAL A 10 -5.19 -4.77 37.52
C VAL A 10 -5.25 -3.64 36.51
N MET A 11 -5.20 -2.38 36.95
CA MET A 11 -5.21 -1.22 36.02
C MET A 11 -3.91 -1.11 35.24
N VAL A 12 -2.77 -1.40 35.85
CA VAL A 12 -1.46 -1.45 35.18
C VAL A 12 -1.38 -2.65 34.21
N MET A 13 -1.92 -3.82 34.59
CA MET A 13 -1.93 -5.01 33.74
C MET A 13 -2.83 -4.87 32.51
N VAL A 14 -3.96 -4.16 32.63
CA VAL A 14 -4.82 -3.83 31.48
C VAL A 14 -4.18 -2.76 30.58
N GLY A 15 -3.45 -1.80 31.14
CA GLY A 15 -2.73 -0.79 30.38
C GLY A 15 -1.57 -1.34 29.51
N MET A 16 -0.95 -2.45 29.95
CA MET A 16 0.14 -3.10 29.19
C MET A 16 -0.34 -3.96 28.01
N LEU A 17 -1.64 -4.25 27.90
CA LEU A 17 -2.21 -5.02 26.79
C LEU A 17 -2.61 -4.17 25.57
N PHE A 18 -2.52 -2.85 25.67
CA PHE A 18 -2.67 -1.95 24.55
C PHE A 18 -1.32 -1.66 23.87
N GLY A 19 -0.62 -2.70 23.46
CA GLY A 19 0.39 -2.56 22.42
C GLY A 19 -0.30 -2.00 21.18
N VAL A 20 0.15 -0.87 20.67
CA VAL A 20 -0.27 -0.39 19.35
C VAL A 20 0.11 -1.50 18.38
N ALA A 21 -0.87 -2.25 17.87
CA ALA A 21 -0.64 -3.19 16.79
C ALA A 21 -0.15 -2.36 15.59
N LYS A 22 1.15 -2.39 15.34
CA LYS A 22 1.72 -1.81 14.13
C LYS A 22 1.32 -2.75 13.00
N ALA A 23 0.71 -2.23 11.96
CA ALA A 23 0.50 -3.03 10.77
C ALA A 23 1.85 -3.47 10.23
N ASP A 24 2.06 -4.77 10.15
CA ASP A 24 3.26 -5.34 9.53
C ASP A 24 3.14 -5.30 8.01
N GLN A 25 1.93 -5.05 7.49
CA GLN A 25 1.64 -5.04 6.06
C GLN A 25 0.91 -3.76 5.64
N LEU A 26 1.49 -3.04 4.67
CA LEU A 26 0.85 -1.92 4.00
C LEU A 26 0.20 -2.44 2.71
N VAL A 27 -1.05 -2.05 2.48
CA VAL A 27 -1.84 -2.49 1.32
C VAL A 27 -2.29 -1.29 0.52
N PHE A 28 -2.06 -1.33 -0.80
CA PHE A 28 -2.45 -0.29 -1.74
C PHE A 28 -3.21 -0.92 -2.91
N THR A 29 -4.24 -0.25 -3.38
CA THR A 29 -5.04 -0.73 -4.51
C THR A 29 -5.34 0.40 -5.48
N THR A 30 -5.58 0.02 -6.73
CA THR A 30 -6.08 0.95 -7.75
C THR A 30 -6.84 0.22 -8.84
N THR A 31 -7.73 0.96 -9.51
CA THR A 31 -8.23 0.63 -10.84
C THR A 31 -7.53 1.53 -11.86
N MET A 32 -7.12 0.95 -12.99
CA MET A 32 -6.41 1.65 -14.06
C MET A 32 -7.33 1.85 -15.25
N THR A 33 -7.31 3.05 -15.84
CA THR A 33 -8.08 3.39 -17.05
C THR A 33 -7.30 4.38 -17.91
N GLY A 34 -7.64 4.45 -19.20
CA GLY A 34 -7.10 5.45 -20.10
C GLY A 34 -7.53 6.89 -19.73
N ALA A 35 -8.68 7.05 -19.08
CA ALA A 35 -9.16 8.36 -18.63
C ALA A 35 -8.29 8.96 -17.51
N GLN A 36 -7.55 8.15 -16.79
CA GLN A 36 -6.63 8.60 -15.73
C GLN A 36 -5.23 8.98 -16.27
N GLU A 37 -4.93 8.67 -17.54
CA GLU A 37 -3.67 9.12 -18.18
C GLU A 37 -3.58 10.63 -18.32
N VAL A 38 -2.37 11.15 -18.52
CA VAL A 38 -2.14 12.59 -18.73
C VAL A 38 -1.27 12.81 -19.96
N PRO A 39 -1.88 13.26 -21.05
CA PRO A 39 -3.32 13.47 -21.28
C PRO A 39 -4.09 12.13 -21.34
N PRO A 40 -5.43 12.13 -21.14
CA PRO A 40 -6.25 10.94 -21.30
C PRO A 40 -6.09 10.28 -22.69
N THR A 41 -6.01 8.95 -22.74
CA THR A 41 -5.77 8.20 -23.99
C THR A 41 -7.03 7.83 -24.74
N GLY A 42 -8.20 7.86 -24.07
CA GLY A 42 -9.44 7.34 -24.65
C GLY A 42 -9.49 5.82 -24.81
N SER A 43 -8.48 5.10 -24.30
CA SER A 43 -8.49 3.63 -24.33
C SER A 43 -9.65 3.06 -23.51
N PRO A 44 -10.37 2.03 -24.03
CA PRO A 44 -11.33 1.24 -23.26
C PRO A 44 -10.66 0.26 -22.31
N GLY A 45 -9.32 0.14 -22.38
CA GLY A 45 -8.54 -0.74 -21.51
C GLY A 45 -8.77 -0.45 -20.04
N VAL A 46 -8.88 -1.52 -19.26
CA VAL A 46 -9.04 -1.46 -17.82
C VAL A 46 -8.06 -2.38 -17.13
N GLY A 47 -7.69 -2.03 -15.90
CA GLY A 47 -6.86 -2.88 -15.07
C GLY A 47 -7.09 -2.64 -13.59
N SER A 48 -6.52 -3.51 -12.78
CA SER A 48 -6.41 -3.35 -11.33
C SER A 48 -5.02 -3.71 -10.87
N ALA A 49 -4.54 -3.03 -9.85
CA ALA A 49 -3.32 -3.39 -9.17
C ALA A 49 -3.55 -3.44 -7.66
N LEU A 50 -2.99 -4.47 -7.04
CA LEU A 50 -2.85 -4.64 -5.60
C LEU A 50 -1.36 -4.70 -5.29
N VAL A 51 -0.88 -3.76 -4.48
CA VAL A 51 0.50 -3.71 -4.01
C VAL A 51 0.49 -3.90 -2.51
N THR A 52 1.23 -4.88 -2.02
CA THR A 52 1.39 -5.12 -0.58
C THR A 52 2.85 -5.01 -0.20
N ILE A 53 3.15 -4.35 0.91
CA ILE A 53 4.50 -4.20 1.45
C ILE A 53 4.50 -4.75 2.87
N ASP A 54 5.31 -5.77 3.11
CA ASP A 54 5.63 -6.23 4.44
C ASP A 54 6.78 -5.35 4.99
N THR A 55 6.48 -4.59 6.05
CA THR A 55 7.43 -3.63 6.64
C THR A 55 8.47 -4.28 7.54
N VAL A 56 8.30 -5.54 7.90
CA VAL A 56 9.26 -6.33 8.71
C VAL A 56 10.29 -6.97 7.80
N THR A 57 9.83 -7.63 6.73
CA THR A 57 10.70 -8.34 5.79
C THR A 57 11.19 -7.48 4.65
N ASN A 58 10.60 -6.29 4.43
CA ASN A 58 10.87 -5.37 3.32
C ASN A 58 10.56 -5.95 1.94
N PHE A 59 9.64 -6.90 1.84
CA PHE A 59 9.18 -7.40 0.57
C PHE A 59 7.93 -6.67 0.08
N MET A 60 7.93 -6.34 -1.22
CA MET A 60 6.79 -5.79 -1.93
C MET A 60 6.24 -6.84 -2.91
N THR A 61 4.96 -7.17 -2.81
CA THR A 61 4.27 -8.01 -3.80
C THR A 61 3.37 -7.14 -4.67
N VAL A 62 3.51 -7.30 -5.97
CA VAL A 62 2.75 -6.60 -7.01
C VAL A 62 1.86 -7.62 -7.72
N ASN A 63 0.54 -7.44 -7.62
CA ASN A 63 -0.47 -8.28 -8.27
C ASN A 63 -1.31 -7.38 -9.19
N VAL A 64 -1.33 -7.70 -10.49
CA VAL A 64 -1.97 -6.89 -11.53
C VAL A 64 -2.82 -7.77 -12.43
N ALA A 65 -3.96 -7.25 -12.83
CA ALA A 65 -4.76 -7.79 -13.92
C ALA A 65 -5.17 -6.66 -14.85
N PHE A 66 -5.15 -6.90 -16.16
CA PHE A 66 -5.57 -5.92 -17.16
C PHE A 66 -6.21 -6.59 -18.37
N ALA A 67 -7.07 -5.87 -19.06
CA ALA A 67 -7.77 -6.36 -20.25
C ALA A 67 -8.21 -5.21 -21.16
N GLY A 68 -8.44 -5.55 -22.44
CA GLY A 68 -9.04 -4.64 -23.41
C GLY A 68 -8.15 -3.49 -23.83
N LEU A 69 -6.82 -3.65 -23.75
CA LEU A 69 -5.88 -2.67 -24.26
C LEU A 69 -5.99 -2.59 -25.80
N LEU A 70 -5.81 -1.40 -26.34
CA LEU A 70 -5.87 -1.15 -27.80
C LEU A 70 -4.65 -1.66 -28.53
N SER A 71 -3.53 -1.84 -27.83
CA SER A 71 -2.26 -2.23 -28.41
C SER A 71 -1.48 -3.16 -27.47
N PRO A 72 -0.59 -4.02 -28.02
CA PRO A 72 0.22 -4.90 -27.19
C PRO A 72 1.07 -4.17 -26.15
N THR A 73 1.11 -4.71 -24.93
CA THR A 73 1.93 -4.21 -23.82
C THR A 73 3.41 -4.18 -24.16
N THR A 74 4.11 -3.18 -23.69
CA THR A 74 5.57 -3.04 -23.83
C THR A 74 6.27 -3.05 -22.47
N ILE A 75 5.85 -2.18 -21.55
CA ILE A 75 6.46 -2.01 -20.23
C ILE A 75 5.40 -1.66 -19.19
N ALA A 76 5.71 -1.93 -17.92
CA ALA A 76 4.91 -1.48 -16.79
C ALA A 76 5.80 -1.20 -15.58
N HIS A 77 5.44 -0.19 -14.80
CA HIS A 77 6.12 0.20 -13.57
C HIS A 77 5.23 1.04 -12.67
N ILE A 78 5.72 1.29 -11.46
CA ILE A 78 5.11 2.27 -10.54
C ILE A 78 5.93 3.55 -10.61
N HIS A 79 5.25 4.66 -10.87
CA HIS A 79 5.79 6.01 -10.81
C HIS A 79 5.58 6.60 -9.42
N CYS A 80 6.50 7.45 -8.96
CA CYS A 80 6.41 8.23 -7.73
C CYS A 80 7.28 9.50 -7.85
N CYS A 81 6.99 10.63 -7.24
CA CYS A 81 5.93 10.87 -6.29
C CYS A 81 5.16 12.10 -6.76
N ALA A 82 4.02 11.91 -7.36
CA ALA A 82 3.13 12.95 -7.82
C ALA A 82 1.68 12.64 -7.44
N GLY A 83 0.92 13.66 -7.08
CA GLY A 83 -0.51 13.52 -6.80
C GLY A 83 -1.33 13.22 -8.06
N ILE A 84 -2.63 13.06 -7.88
CA ILE A 84 -3.58 12.77 -8.97
C ILE A 84 -3.42 13.82 -10.08
N GLY A 85 -3.30 13.34 -11.34
CA GLY A 85 -3.08 14.20 -12.51
C GLY A 85 -1.65 14.70 -12.68
N GLY A 86 -0.75 14.42 -11.75
CA GLY A 86 0.68 14.73 -11.87
C GLY A 86 1.44 13.68 -12.67
N LEU A 87 2.66 14.05 -13.10
CA LEU A 87 3.61 13.17 -13.74
C LEU A 87 4.83 13.01 -12.84
N ALA A 88 5.33 11.78 -12.73
CA ALA A 88 6.54 11.44 -11.99
C ALA A 88 7.41 10.49 -12.81
N ILE A 89 8.68 10.37 -12.45
CA ILE A 89 9.55 9.34 -13.01
C ILE A 89 9.16 7.96 -12.48
N PRO A 90 9.48 6.86 -13.19
CA PRO A 90 9.37 5.52 -12.62
C PRO A 90 10.20 5.42 -11.33
N ALA A 91 9.57 4.95 -10.27
CA ALA A 91 10.26 4.66 -9.01
C ALA A 91 10.82 3.23 -9.00
N THR A 92 10.09 2.29 -9.60
CA THR A 92 10.47 0.88 -9.67
C THR A 92 11.37 0.59 -10.87
N THR A 93 11.87 -0.65 -10.94
CA THR A 93 12.78 -1.14 -11.98
C THR A 93 12.43 -0.68 -13.40
N VAL A 94 13.41 -0.23 -14.13
CA VAL A 94 13.28 0.17 -15.54
C VAL A 94 14.07 -0.79 -16.44
N PRO A 95 13.65 -1.02 -17.70
CA PRO A 95 12.53 -0.37 -18.40
C PRO A 95 11.14 -0.86 -17.94
N SER A 96 11.02 -2.00 -17.26
CA SER A 96 9.77 -2.62 -16.84
C SER A 96 9.98 -3.53 -15.64
N PHE A 97 8.92 -3.87 -14.95
CA PHE A 97 8.94 -4.97 -14.00
C PHE A 97 9.43 -6.26 -14.68
N PRO A 98 10.40 -6.98 -14.08
CA PRO A 98 10.88 -8.26 -14.61
C PRO A 98 9.73 -9.27 -14.77
N GLY A 99 9.63 -9.87 -15.97
CA GLY A 99 8.59 -10.87 -16.26
C GLY A 99 7.17 -10.31 -16.44
N PHE A 100 7.01 -8.99 -16.53
CA PHE A 100 5.71 -8.41 -16.90
C PHE A 100 5.30 -8.88 -18.30
N PRO A 101 4.03 -9.33 -18.51
CA PRO A 101 3.61 -9.85 -19.80
C PRO A 101 3.67 -8.76 -20.86
N THR A 102 4.48 -8.99 -21.90
CA THR A 102 4.65 -8.11 -23.05
C THR A 102 4.04 -8.71 -24.32
N GLY A 103 3.66 -7.87 -25.27
CA GLY A 103 3.09 -8.33 -26.55
C GLY A 103 1.63 -8.79 -26.45
N VAL A 104 0.92 -8.45 -25.37
CA VAL A 104 -0.47 -8.87 -25.13
C VAL A 104 -1.38 -7.67 -24.83
N THR A 105 -2.70 -7.84 -25.02
CA THR A 105 -3.71 -6.82 -24.71
C THR A 105 -4.53 -7.16 -23.45
N THR A 106 -4.27 -8.33 -22.89
CA THR A 106 -4.90 -8.85 -21.66
C THR A 106 -3.89 -9.72 -20.94
N GLY A 107 -3.82 -9.61 -19.63
CA GLY A 107 -2.87 -10.41 -18.85
C GLY A 107 -3.01 -10.24 -17.35
N THR A 108 -2.24 -11.07 -16.66
CA THR A 108 -2.06 -11.00 -15.19
C THR A 108 -0.58 -11.04 -14.86
N TYR A 109 -0.23 -10.45 -13.75
CA TYR A 109 1.14 -10.41 -13.25
C TYR A 109 1.16 -10.54 -11.74
N LEU A 110 2.05 -11.38 -11.20
CA LEU A 110 2.28 -11.54 -9.77
C LEU A 110 3.78 -11.73 -9.53
N GLN A 111 4.39 -10.82 -8.81
CA GLN A 111 5.82 -10.87 -8.48
C GLN A 111 6.11 -10.20 -7.15
N THR A 112 7.12 -10.72 -6.44
CA THR A 112 7.62 -10.16 -5.19
C THR A 112 9.02 -9.59 -5.39
N PHE A 113 9.26 -8.44 -4.77
CA PHE A 113 10.50 -7.66 -4.85
C PHE A 113 11.05 -7.38 -3.47
N ASP A 114 12.35 -7.50 -3.32
CA ASP A 114 13.07 -7.08 -2.12
C ASP A 114 13.36 -5.57 -2.21
N LEU A 115 12.74 -4.79 -1.33
CA LEU A 115 12.90 -3.33 -1.29
C LEU A 115 14.27 -2.88 -0.76
N THR A 116 15.10 -3.79 -0.26
CA THR A 116 16.46 -3.49 0.17
C THR A 116 17.48 -3.55 -0.96
N LEU A 117 17.07 -4.02 -2.15
CA LEU A 117 17.92 -4.15 -3.32
C LEU A 117 17.80 -2.97 -4.28
N ALA A 118 18.92 -2.47 -4.77
CA ALA A 118 18.96 -1.41 -5.77
C ALA A 118 18.26 -1.78 -7.07
N SER A 119 18.26 -3.07 -7.43
CA SER A 119 17.60 -3.59 -8.64
C SER A 119 16.07 -3.44 -8.63
N THR A 120 15.48 -3.21 -7.48
CA THR A 120 14.02 -2.96 -7.35
C THR A 120 13.65 -1.55 -7.80
N TYR A 121 14.59 -0.64 -7.85
CA TYR A 121 14.35 0.78 -8.14
C TYR A 121 14.99 1.22 -9.45
N ASN A 122 14.41 2.28 -10.01
CA ASN A 122 15.04 3.07 -11.05
C ASN A 122 16.28 3.78 -10.48
N PRO A 123 17.48 3.66 -11.08
CA PRO A 123 18.67 4.39 -10.64
C PRO A 123 18.48 5.91 -10.53
N ALA A 124 17.69 6.51 -11.42
CA ALA A 124 17.36 7.93 -11.35
C ALA A 124 16.51 8.28 -10.13
N PHE A 125 15.62 7.36 -9.70
CA PHE A 125 14.83 7.54 -8.48
C PHE A 125 15.72 7.44 -7.23
N ILE A 126 16.66 6.50 -7.20
CA ILE A 126 17.66 6.41 -6.11
C ILE A 126 18.46 7.73 -6.02
N ALA A 127 18.97 8.21 -7.16
CA ALA A 127 19.76 9.45 -7.20
C ALA A 127 18.96 10.67 -6.69
N ALA A 128 17.67 10.77 -7.07
CA ALA A 128 16.80 11.86 -6.64
C ALA A 128 16.45 11.83 -5.15
N HIS A 129 16.62 10.68 -4.49
CA HIS A 129 16.26 10.48 -3.07
C HIS A 129 17.47 10.15 -2.20
N GLY A 130 18.52 10.95 -2.32
CA GLY A 130 19.71 10.90 -1.47
C GLY A 130 20.76 9.89 -1.92
N GLY A 131 20.65 9.30 -3.11
CA GLY A 131 21.64 8.39 -3.70
C GLY A 131 21.78 7.04 -2.98
N THR A 132 20.84 6.69 -2.13
CA THR A 132 20.85 5.43 -1.37
C THR A 132 19.56 4.64 -1.56
N VAL A 133 19.64 3.31 -1.50
CA VAL A 133 18.46 2.43 -1.56
C VAL A 133 17.50 2.72 -0.40
N ALA A 134 18.02 2.96 0.79
CA ALA A 134 17.20 3.29 1.97
C ALA A 134 16.44 4.62 1.79
N GLY A 135 17.07 5.63 1.17
CA GLY A 135 16.41 6.89 0.82
C GLY A 135 15.29 6.71 -0.20
N ALA A 136 15.56 5.91 -1.26
CA ALA A 136 14.57 5.57 -2.27
C ALA A 136 13.39 4.79 -1.67
N GLN A 137 13.66 3.78 -0.82
CA GLN A 137 12.64 3.01 -0.12
C GLN A 137 11.74 3.91 0.73
N ALA A 138 12.34 4.77 1.55
CA ALA A 138 11.60 5.69 2.41
C ALA A 138 10.72 6.66 1.61
N ALA A 139 11.25 7.23 0.53
CA ALA A 139 10.51 8.13 -0.37
C ALA A 139 9.35 7.39 -1.07
N PHE A 140 9.60 6.18 -1.57
CA PHE A 140 8.61 5.36 -2.25
C PHE A 140 7.45 4.98 -1.33
N ILE A 141 7.75 4.46 -0.13
CA ILE A 141 6.73 4.11 0.87
C ILE A 141 5.94 5.37 1.29
N THR A 142 6.62 6.49 1.54
CA THR A 142 5.95 7.75 1.87
C THR A 142 5.03 8.22 0.74
N GLY A 143 5.48 8.13 -0.51
CA GLY A 143 4.68 8.46 -1.68
C GLY A 143 3.43 7.57 -1.82
N LEU A 144 3.56 6.27 -1.60
CA LEU A 144 2.44 5.34 -1.57
C LEU A 144 1.43 5.68 -0.48
N LEU A 145 1.88 5.92 0.75
CA LEU A 145 1.02 6.28 1.89
C LEU A 145 0.26 7.59 1.67
N ASN A 146 0.86 8.52 0.94
CA ASN A 146 0.25 9.81 0.60
C ASN A 146 -0.61 9.75 -0.68
N GLY A 147 -0.78 8.57 -1.31
CA GLY A 147 -1.49 8.44 -2.58
C GLY A 147 -0.80 9.19 -3.73
N GLN A 148 0.52 9.31 -3.70
CA GLN A 148 1.35 10.02 -4.69
C GLN A 148 2.08 9.07 -5.66
N ALA A 149 1.77 7.78 -5.63
CA ALA A 149 2.30 6.80 -6.55
C ALA A 149 1.19 6.28 -7.47
N TYR A 150 1.53 5.96 -8.73
CA TYR A 150 0.58 5.38 -9.66
C TYR A 150 1.20 4.23 -10.44
N PHE A 151 0.41 3.20 -10.70
CA PHE A 151 0.76 2.11 -11.60
C PHE A 151 0.44 2.52 -13.03
N ASN A 152 1.36 2.24 -13.98
CA ASN A 152 1.19 2.56 -15.38
C ASN A 152 1.53 1.36 -16.27
N ILE A 153 0.71 1.12 -17.31
CA ILE A 153 0.94 0.11 -18.35
C ILE A 153 1.09 0.84 -19.68
N HIS A 154 2.22 0.64 -20.32
CA HIS A 154 2.54 1.20 -21.62
C HIS A 154 2.34 0.16 -22.71
N THR A 155 1.99 0.63 -23.89
CA THR A 155 1.78 -0.21 -25.07
C THR A 155 2.46 0.37 -26.31
N MET A 156 2.46 -0.37 -27.41
CA MET A 156 3.08 0.09 -28.66
C MET A 156 2.45 1.40 -29.17
N GLN A 157 1.14 1.55 -29.06
CA GLN A 157 0.42 2.75 -29.50
C GLN A 157 0.54 3.91 -28.50
N PHE A 158 0.70 3.58 -27.22
CA PHE A 158 0.80 4.55 -26.14
C PHE A 158 2.11 4.37 -25.36
N PRO A 159 3.24 4.82 -25.92
CA PRO A 159 4.55 4.65 -25.30
C PRO A 159 4.71 5.44 -23.99
N ASN A 160 3.86 6.43 -23.73
CA ASN A 160 3.83 7.20 -22.49
C ASN A 160 2.84 6.65 -21.45
N GLY A 161 2.13 5.56 -21.79
CA GLY A 161 1.12 4.91 -20.95
C GLY A 161 -0.23 4.83 -21.65
N GLU A 162 -0.86 3.65 -21.62
CA GLU A 162 -2.20 3.45 -22.18
C GLU A 162 -3.26 3.53 -21.06
N ILE A 163 -2.97 2.91 -19.93
CA ILE A 163 -3.82 2.97 -18.74
C ILE A 163 -2.97 3.18 -17.50
N ARG A 164 -3.44 4.02 -16.59
CA ARG A 164 -2.83 4.18 -15.26
C ARG A 164 -3.87 4.29 -14.16
N GLY A 165 -3.42 4.11 -12.91
CA GLY A 165 -4.26 4.30 -11.74
C GLY A 165 -3.45 4.71 -10.53
N GLN A 166 -3.96 5.70 -9.78
CA GLN A 166 -3.33 6.17 -8.54
C GLN A 166 -3.49 5.11 -7.45
N LEU A 167 -2.40 4.62 -6.90
CA LEU A 167 -2.39 3.69 -5.79
C LEU A 167 -2.87 4.38 -4.51
N GLN A 168 -3.94 3.85 -3.92
CA GLN A 168 -4.51 4.39 -2.69
C GLN A 168 -4.27 3.41 -1.55
N PRO A 169 -3.87 3.90 -0.37
CA PRO A 169 -3.74 3.05 0.79
C PRO A 169 -5.12 2.49 1.20
N VAL A 170 -5.15 1.19 1.48
CA VAL A 170 -6.33 0.53 2.05
C VAL A 170 -6.23 0.68 3.57
N PRO A 171 -7.17 1.39 4.22
CA PRO A 171 -7.18 1.51 5.67
C PRO A 171 -7.25 0.13 6.32
N GLU A 172 -6.53 -0.05 7.43
CA GLU A 172 -6.67 -1.26 8.22
C GLU A 172 -8.14 -1.47 8.62
N PRO A 173 -8.64 -2.72 8.60
CA PRO A 173 -10.00 -2.97 9.03
C PRO A 173 -10.24 -2.36 10.41
N ALA A 174 -11.32 -1.60 10.56
CA ALA A 174 -11.77 -1.02 11.84
C ALA A 174 -12.01 -2.09 12.94
N THR A 175 -11.80 -3.34 12.61
CA THR A 175 -11.88 -4.52 13.50
C THR A 175 -10.99 -4.35 14.72
N LEU A 176 -9.78 -3.79 14.58
CA LEU A 176 -8.86 -3.54 15.69
C LEU A 176 -9.42 -2.45 16.63
N LEU A 177 -9.99 -1.38 16.05
CA LEU A 177 -10.65 -0.32 16.83
C LEU A 177 -11.92 -0.85 17.51
N LEU A 178 -12.69 -1.70 16.80
CA LEU A 178 -13.92 -2.30 17.33
C LEU A 178 -13.62 -3.31 18.46
N MET A 179 -12.56 -4.11 18.33
CA MET A 179 -12.08 -4.99 19.39
C MET A 179 -11.63 -4.19 20.63
N GLY A 180 -10.87 -3.11 20.44
CA GLY A 180 -10.43 -2.22 21.51
C GLY A 180 -11.62 -1.58 22.25
N THR A 181 -12.57 -1.04 21.52
CA THR A 181 -13.79 -0.42 22.10
C THR A 181 -14.73 -1.45 22.73
N GLY A 182 -14.88 -2.63 22.12
CA GLY A 182 -15.67 -3.74 22.69
C GLY A 182 -15.10 -4.24 24.00
N LEU A 183 -13.79 -4.38 24.11
CA LEU A 183 -13.12 -4.84 25.33
C LEU A 183 -13.26 -3.82 26.47
N THR A 184 -13.09 -2.52 26.16
CA THR A 184 -13.26 -1.45 27.15
C THR A 184 -14.71 -1.34 27.65
N ALA A 185 -15.69 -1.51 26.78
CA ALA A 185 -17.10 -1.56 27.14
C ALA A 185 -17.42 -2.77 28.04
N ALA A 186 -16.89 -3.96 27.72
CA ALA A 186 -17.08 -5.17 28.51
C ALA A 186 -16.49 -5.02 29.93
N VAL A 187 -15.29 -4.47 30.05
CA VAL A 187 -14.65 -4.19 31.35
C VAL A 187 -15.48 -3.20 32.14
N GLY A 188 -16.02 -2.16 31.51
CA GLY A 188 -16.90 -1.17 32.15
C GLY A 188 -18.18 -1.79 32.69
N VAL A 189 -18.81 -2.71 31.99
CA VAL A 189 -20.02 -3.43 32.43
C VAL A 189 -19.71 -4.35 33.62
N ILE A 190 -18.61 -5.10 33.56
CA ILE A 190 -18.18 -6.00 34.65
C ILE A 190 -17.94 -5.19 35.94
N ARG A 191 -17.29 -4.03 35.83
CA ARG A 191 -16.97 -3.15 36.93
C ARG A 191 -18.24 -2.59 37.58
N ARG A 192 -19.22 -2.17 36.79
CA ARG A 192 -20.53 -1.69 37.32
C ARG A 192 -21.30 -2.77 38.04
N ARG A 193 -21.25 -4.03 37.60
CA ARG A 193 -21.91 -5.16 38.28
C ARG A 193 -21.30 -5.49 39.64
N ARG A 194 -19.96 -5.32 39.80
CA ARG A 194 -19.27 -5.57 41.08
C ARG A 194 -19.43 -4.47 42.10
N CYS A 195 -19.82 -3.27 41.68
CA CYS A 195 -20.02 -2.10 42.60
C CYS A 195 -21.48 -1.91 43.00
N LYS A 196 -22.43 -2.80 42.65
CA LYS A 196 -23.79 -2.73 43.20
C LYS A 196 -23.77 -3.20 44.66
N PRO A 197 -24.17 -2.34 45.65
CA PRO A 197 -24.32 -2.76 47.03
C PRO A 197 -25.44 -3.82 47.08
N GLN A 198 -25.18 -4.91 47.80
CA GLN A 198 -26.28 -5.82 48.18
C GLN A 198 -27.20 -5.05 49.15
N ARG A 199 -28.43 -4.85 48.72
CA ARG A 199 -29.52 -4.41 49.58
C ARG A 199 -30.12 -5.61 50.30
#